data_fd9185e04753bdfe6cbab85e65cb6077
#
_entry.id   fd9185e04753bdfe6cbab85e65cb6077
#
_cell.length_a   1.000
_cell.length_b   1.000
_cell.length_c   1.000
_cell.angle_alpha   90.00
_cell.angle_beta   90.00
_cell.angle_gamma   90.00
#
_symmetry.space_group_name_H-M   'P 1'
#
loop_
_entity.id
_entity.type
_entity.pdbx_description
1 polymer ?
#
loop_
_entity_poly.entity_id
_entity_poly.type
_entity_poly.pdbx_seq_one_letter_code
_entity_poly.pdbx_strand_id
1 'polypeptide(L)'
;MLAKNGTTGVAAIVEDERVFDIYVTLAVIRPSNFIDPKFLLYIINSVFCKKQFNDHLTGIGLPNLHLTDIKKTIIPVPPYKEQVKIVDTINRLFKWIDVVDKGRLNTNELISQTKAKILDLAIHGKLVPQDPTDEPAIELLKRINPKAEITSDNGHYQKLPEGWCMTNIGSLFDAVSAKRILKSEWKDKGVPFYRAREIVQLNKEGFANKDLFISEEHFSEIKDKYGIPAYGDIMISAVGSIGYTYIVKENDVFYYKDASVLCLKNTRHWNSKFFSIWLASPFLQEQMYKNSKGTTVDTITLEKLKGYVIPFPPLNEQHRIVAKIEEIFAQLDAIEASL
;
A
#
# COMPACT_ATOMS: atom_id res chain seq x y z
N MET A 1 -15.79 -18.89 -30.32
CA MET A 1 -15.22 -17.75 -31.05
C MET A 1 -13.73 -17.64 -30.75
N LEU A 2 -12.93 -17.19 -31.69
CA LEU A 2 -11.47 -17.03 -31.53
C LEU A 2 -11.06 -15.62 -31.95
N ALA A 3 -10.32 -14.92 -31.09
CA ALA A 3 -9.74 -13.62 -31.40
C ALA A 3 -8.57 -13.80 -32.37
N LYS A 4 -8.59 -13.11 -33.52
CA LYS A 4 -7.58 -13.21 -34.55
C LYS A 4 -6.78 -11.93 -34.82
N ASN A 5 -7.17 -10.81 -34.19
CA ASN A 5 -6.43 -9.54 -34.23
C ASN A 5 -6.24 -9.00 -32.81
N GLY A 6 -5.11 -8.35 -32.56
CA GLY A 6 -4.76 -7.83 -31.24
C GLY A 6 -4.42 -8.94 -30.25
N THR A 7 -5.33 -9.28 -29.34
CA THR A 7 -5.17 -10.44 -28.43
C THR A 7 -5.45 -11.75 -29.20
N THR A 8 -4.53 -12.14 -30.09
CA THR A 8 -4.70 -13.29 -30.96
C THR A 8 -4.64 -14.63 -30.23
N GLY A 9 -5.40 -15.62 -30.73
CA GLY A 9 -5.33 -17.00 -30.26
C GLY A 9 -6.10 -17.27 -28.96
N VAL A 10 -6.89 -16.31 -28.45
CA VAL A 10 -7.77 -16.51 -27.29
C VAL A 10 -9.17 -16.89 -27.78
N ALA A 11 -9.68 -18.02 -27.29
CA ALA A 11 -11.01 -18.51 -27.63
C ALA A 11 -11.97 -18.44 -26.45
N ALA A 12 -13.25 -18.28 -26.75
CA ALA A 12 -14.38 -18.35 -25.80
C ALA A 12 -15.55 -19.12 -26.42
N ILE A 13 -16.34 -19.84 -25.59
CA ILE A 13 -17.59 -20.45 -25.99
C ILE A 13 -18.68 -19.37 -25.97
N VAL A 14 -19.58 -19.46 -26.96
CA VAL A 14 -20.82 -18.68 -26.97
C VAL A 14 -21.89 -19.55 -26.30
N GLU A 15 -22.33 -19.14 -25.14
CA GLU A 15 -23.41 -19.80 -24.36
C GLU A 15 -24.74 -19.03 -24.49
N ASP A 16 -24.73 -17.96 -25.29
CA ASP A 16 -25.88 -17.06 -25.47
C ASP A 16 -26.68 -17.46 -26.70
N GLU A 17 -27.98 -17.57 -26.58
CA GLU A 17 -28.92 -17.88 -27.66
C GLU A 17 -29.31 -16.65 -28.50
N ARG A 18 -28.90 -15.46 -28.09
CA ARG A 18 -29.19 -14.22 -28.83
C ARG A 18 -28.50 -14.23 -30.19
N VAL A 19 -29.20 -13.73 -31.20
CA VAL A 19 -28.63 -13.46 -32.50
C VAL A 19 -27.79 -12.21 -32.44
N PHE A 20 -26.54 -12.31 -32.85
CA PHE A 20 -25.61 -11.17 -32.91
C PHE A 20 -24.62 -11.33 -34.08
N ASP A 21 -24.12 -10.22 -34.55
CA ASP A 21 -23.04 -10.17 -35.54
C ASP A 21 -21.68 -10.10 -34.85
N ILE A 22 -20.65 -10.56 -35.53
CA ILE A 22 -19.27 -10.50 -35.08
C ILE A 22 -18.46 -9.54 -35.96
N TYR A 23 -17.52 -8.85 -35.32
CA TYR A 23 -16.57 -8.02 -36.08
C TYR A 23 -15.47 -8.87 -36.70
N VAL A 24 -14.86 -8.33 -37.76
CA VAL A 24 -13.82 -8.98 -38.54
C VAL A 24 -12.58 -9.46 -37.74
N THR A 25 -12.41 -8.98 -36.56
CA THR A 25 -11.34 -9.36 -35.62
C THR A 25 -11.56 -10.72 -34.95
N LEU A 26 -12.72 -11.32 -35.13
CA LEU A 26 -13.10 -12.61 -34.56
C LEU A 26 -13.27 -13.68 -35.68
N ALA A 27 -12.98 -14.92 -35.34
CA ALA A 27 -13.30 -16.08 -36.11
C ALA A 27 -14.33 -16.97 -35.41
N VAL A 28 -15.29 -17.49 -36.13
CA VAL A 28 -16.23 -18.51 -35.62
C VAL A 28 -15.69 -19.88 -35.93
N ILE A 29 -15.55 -20.72 -34.90
CA ILE A 29 -15.24 -22.12 -35.01
C ILE A 29 -16.48 -22.91 -34.59
N ARG A 30 -17.02 -23.74 -35.45
CA ARG A 30 -18.14 -24.64 -35.17
C ARG A 30 -17.62 -26.06 -35.08
N PRO A 31 -17.57 -26.66 -33.86
CA PRO A 31 -17.12 -28.05 -33.75
C PRO A 31 -18.11 -28.99 -34.41
N SER A 32 -17.62 -30.10 -34.91
CA SER A 32 -18.45 -31.22 -35.36
C SER A 32 -19.00 -31.99 -34.15
N ASN A 33 -19.99 -32.90 -34.41
CA ASN A 33 -20.60 -33.71 -33.33
C ASN A 33 -19.60 -34.68 -32.64
N PHE A 34 -18.38 -34.84 -33.16
CA PHE A 34 -17.33 -35.68 -32.60
C PHE A 34 -16.38 -34.93 -31.67
N ILE A 35 -16.55 -33.60 -31.54
CA ILE A 35 -15.70 -32.73 -30.75
C ILE A 35 -16.55 -32.05 -29.66
N ASP A 36 -16.21 -32.28 -28.42
CA ASP A 36 -16.79 -31.54 -27.28
C ASP A 36 -16.37 -30.05 -27.35
N PRO A 37 -17.33 -29.09 -27.29
CA PRO A 37 -17.02 -27.67 -27.38
C PRO A 37 -16.07 -27.16 -26.27
N LYS A 38 -16.16 -27.68 -25.05
CA LYS A 38 -15.29 -27.29 -23.91
C LYS A 38 -13.91 -27.89 -24.07
N PHE A 39 -13.82 -29.13 -24.56
CA PHE A 39 -12.53 -29.71 -24.93
C PHE A 39 -11.83 -28.86 -26.01
N LEU A 40 -12.56 -28.49 -27.08
CA LEU A 40 -12.03 -27.63 -28.13
C LEU A 40 -11.58 -26.26 -27.58
N LEU A 41 -12.34 -25.66 -26.65
CA LEU A 41 -11.96 -24.43 -25.96
C LEU A 41 -10.62 -24.56 -25.21
N TYR A 42 -10.46 -25.62 -24.43
CA TYR A 42 -9.27 -25.84 -23.63
C TYR A 42 -8.04 -26.10 -24.50
N ILE A 43 -8.17 -26.92 -25.56
CA ILE A 43 -7.04 -27.21 -26.45
C ILE A 43 -6.63 -25.97 -27.24
N ILE A 44 -7.56 -25.16 -27.74
CA ILE A 44 -7.28 -23.92 -28.45
C ILE A 44 -6.55 -22.92 -27.54
N ASN A 45 -6.98 -22.77 -26.29
CA ASN A 45 -6.36 -21.88 -25.31
C ASN A 45 -5.06 -22.43 -24.69
N SER A 46 -4.69 -23.69 -25.01
CA SER A 46 -3.49 -24.30 -24.50
C SER A 46 -2.21 -23.67 -25.08
N VAL A 47 -1.10 -23.85 -24.35
CA VAL A 47 0.24 -23.46 -24.82
C VAL A 47 0.58 -24.12 -26.16
N PHE A 48 0.08 -25.36 -26.40
CA PHE A 48 0.30 -26.12 -27.64
C PHE A 48 -0.27 -25.42 -28.87
N CYS A 49 -1.53 -24.95 -28.83
CA CYS A 49 -2.13 -24.20 -29.95
C CYS A 49 -1.59 -22.77 -30.01
N LYS A 50 -1.37 -22.13 -28.85
CA LYS A 50 -0.81 -20.78 -28.81
C LYS A 50 0.55 -20.67 -29.47
N LYS A 51 1.41 -21.69 -29.33
CA LYS A 51 2.70 -21.76 -30.03
C LYS A 51 2.49 -21.79 -31.55
N GLN A 52 1.61 -22.65 -32.03
CA GLN A 52 1.29 -22.75 -33.47
C GLN A 52 0.71 -21.43 -34.02
N PHE A 53 -0.15 -20.76 -33.28
CA PHE A 53 -0.67 -19.45 -33.68
C PHE A 53 0.44 -18.42 -33.78
N ASN A 54 1.33 -18.34 -32.78
CA ASN A 54 2.43 -17.38 -32.78
C ASN A 54 3.39 -17.57 -33.95
N ASP A 55 3.63 -18.81 -34.40
CA ASP A 55 4.50 -19.11 -35.53
C ASP A 55 3.92 -18.60 -36.87
N HIS A 56 2.61 -18.28 -36.90
CA HIS A 56 1.89 -17.82 -38.11
C HIS A 56 1.35 -16.38 -37.99
N LEU A 57 1.73 -15.64 -36.92
CA LEU A 57 1.31 -14.25 -36.79
C LEU A 57 1.95 -13.37 -37.87
N THR A 58 1.14 -12.48 -38.42
CA THR A 58 1.56 -11.46 -39.38
C THR A 58 1.20 -10.06 -38.83
N GLY A 59 1.79 -9.01 -39.39
CA GLY A 59 1.49 -7.63 -39.07
C GLY A 59 2.57 -6.94 -38.23
N ILE A 60 2.94 -5.72 -38.63
CA ILE A 60 3.87 -4.86 -37.90
C ILE A 60 3.04 -4.00 -36.94
N GLY A 61 3.22 -4.25 -35.62
CA GLY A 61 2.55 -3.49 -34.55
C GLY A 61 1.21 -4.04 -34.07
N LEU A 62 0.38 -4.67 -34.89
CA LEU A 62 -0.86 -5.34 -34.49
C LEU A 62 -0.87 -6.79 -35.02
N PRO A 63 -0.72 -7.80 -34.14
CA PRO A 63 -0.74 -9.19 -34.52
C PRO A 63 -2.05 -9.58 -35.21
N ASN A 64 -1.94 -10.31 -36.32
CA ASN A 64 -3.08 -10.85 -37.06
C ASN A 64 -2.89 -12.33 -37.40
N LEU A 65 -3.90 -13.13 -37.07
CA LEU A 65 -3.95 -14.56 -37.37
C LEU A 65 -4.97 -14.81 -38.48
N HIS A 66 -4.52 -15.32 -39.64
CA HIS A 66 -5.39 -15.56 -40.77
C HIS A 66 -6.26 -16.82 -40.59
N LEU A 67 -7.46 -16.83 -41.19
CA LEU A 67 -8.37 -17.99 -41.13
C LEU A 67 -7.74 -19.24 -41.76
N THR A 68 -6.87 -19.06 -42.78
CA THR A 68 -6.11 -20.14 -43.40
C THR A 68 -5.18 -20.84 -42.43
N ASP A 69 -4.58 -20.10 -41.51
CA ASP A 69 -3.63 -20.65 -40.55
C ASP A 69 -4.36 -21.26 -39.33
N ILE A 70 -5.48 -20.68 -38.93
CA ILE A 70 -6.38 -21.30 -37.95
C ILE A 70 -6.84 -22.67 -38.43
N LYS A 71 -7.20 -22.81 -39.72
CA LYS A 71 -7.62 -24.10 -40.31
C LYS A 71 -6.49 -25.15 -40.40
N LYS A 72 -5.24 -24.73 -40.43
CA LYS A 72 -4.07 -25.62 -40.48
C LYS A 72 -3.59 -26.04 -39.09
N THR A 73 -4.11 -25.44 -38.02
CA THR A 73 -3.71 -25.76 -36.65
C THR A 73 -4.00 -27.22 -36.35
N ILE A 74 -3.00 -27.95 -35.93
CA ILE A 74 -3.10 -29.36 -35.57
C ILE A 74 -3.48 -29.49 -34.12
N ILE A 75 -4.52 -30.28 -33.81
CA ILE A 75 -4.94 -30.59 -32.45
C ILE A 75 -5.05 -32.12 -32.28
N PRO A 76 -4.64 -32.66 -31.12
CA PRO A 76 -4.94 -34.04 -30.76
C PRO A 76 -6.44 -34.21 -30.51
N VAL A 77 -7.05 -35.24 -31.04
CA VAL A 77 -8.47 -35.53 -30.89
C VAL A 77 -8.65 -36.92 -30.30
N PRO A 78 -8.76 -37.07 -28.99
CA PRO A 78 -9.06 -38.36 -28.37
C PRO A 78 -10.53 -38.77 -28.62
N PRO A 79 -10.92 -40.03 -28.30
CA PRO A 79 -12.31 -40.45 -28.37
C PRO A 79 -13.22 -39.55 -27.54
N TYR A 80 -14.46 -39.30 -28.01
CA TYR A 80 -15.37 -38.34 -27.39
C TYR A 80 -15.55 -38.52 -25.86
N LYS A 81 -15.66 -39.77 -25.40
CA LYS A 81 -15.75 -40.08 -23.96
C LYS A 81 -14.51 -39.63 -23.16
N GLU A 82 -13.34 -39.64 -23.79
CA GLU A 82 -12.11 -39.16 -23.18
C GLU A 82 -12.05 -37.63 -23.15
N GLN A 83 -12.52 -36.95 -24.22
CA GLN A 83 -12.66 -35.50 -24.25
C GLN A 83 -13.49 -35.03 -23.06
N VAL A 84 -14.65 -35.64 -22.78
CA VAL A 84 -15.51 -35.31 -21.63
C VAL A 84 -14.78 -35.50 -20.30
N LYS A 85 -14.05 -36.63 -20.12
CA LYS A 85 -13.28 -36.84 -18.90
C LYS A 85 -12.15 -35.81 -18.69
N ILE A 86 -11.50 -35.39 -19.77
CA ILE A 86 -10.49 -34.32 -19.74
C ILE A 86 -11.14 -33.01 -19.28
N VAL A 87 -12.29 -32.62 -19.87
CA VAL A 87 -13.04 -31.42 -19.49
C VAL A 87 -13.43 -31.44 -18.04
N ASP A 88 -13.98 -32.55 -17.54
CA ASP A 88 -14.39 -32.68 -16.14
C ASP A 88 -13.20 -32.56 -15.17
N THR A 89 -12.07 -33.14 -15.58
CA THR A 89 -10.84 -33.05 -14.76
C THR A 89 -10.31 -31.61 -14.73
N ILE A 90 -10.25 -30.92 -15.84
CA ILE A 90 -9.81 -29.52 -15.93
C ILE A 90 -10.74 -28.62 -15.10
N ASN A 91 -12.04 -28.77 -15.25
CA ASN A 91 -13.02 -28.00 -14.49
C ASN A 91 -12.88 -28.20 -12.97
N ARG A 92 -12.61 -29.43 -12.52
CA ARG A 92 -12.38 -29.74 -11.12
C ARG A 92 -11.09 -29.10 -10.59
N LEU A 93 -10.02 -29.12 -11.38
CA LEU A 93 -8.75 -28.46 -11.03
C LEU A 93 -8.90 -26.94 -10.93
N PHE A 94 -9.58 -26.30 -11.87
CA PHE A 94 -9.88 -24.87 -11.79
C PHE A 94 -10.71 -24.50 -10.57
N LYS A 95 -11.72 -25.30 -10.21
CA LYS A 95 -12.46 -25.08 -8.95
C LYS A 95 -11.57 -25.13 -7.72
N TRP A 96 -10.58 -26.04 -7.68
CA TRP A 96 -9.66 -26.09 -6.56
C TRP A 96 -8.72 -24.87 -6.53
N ILE A 97 -8.23 -24.43 -7.67
CA ILE A 97 -7.44 -23.19 -7.78
C ILE A 97 -8.27 -22.01 -7.25
N ASP A 98 -9.52 -21.85 -7.68
CA ASP A 98 -10.42 -20.79 -7.21
C ASP A 98 -10.62 -20.82 -5.68
N VAL A 99 -10.73 -22.02 -5.08
CA VAL A 99 -10.85 -22.15 -3.62
C VAL A 99 -9.59 -21.72 -2.91
N VAL A 100 -8.41 -22.10 -3.43
CA VAL A 100 -7.12 -21.72 -2.85
C VAL A 100 -6.92 -20.21 -2.96
N ASP A 101 -7.18 -19.62 -4.13
CA ASP A 101 -7.04 -18.17 -4.36
C ASP A 101 -7.97 -17.35 -3.46
N LYS A 102 -9.23 -17.79 -3.31
CA LYS A 102 -10.18 -17.14 -2.39
C LYS A 102 -9.74 -17.27 -0.93
N GLY A 103 -9.23 -18.43 -0.55
CA GLY A 103 -8.68 -18.66 0.79
C GLY A 103 -7.51 -17.71 1.10
N ARG A 104 -6.59 -17.55 0.15
CA ARG A 104 -5.45 -16.64 0.26
C ARG A 104 -5.89 -15.18 0.42
N LEU A 105 -6.82 -14.70 -0.42
CA LEU A 105 -7.35 -13.33 -0.34
C LEU A 105 -8.02 -13.07 1.01
N ASN A 106 -8.81 -14.02 1.52
CA ASN A 106 -9.47 -13.89 2.82
C ASN A 106 -8.46 -13.85 3.98
N THR A 107 -7.37 -14.63 3.90
CA THR A 107 -6.32 -14.63 4.92
C THR A 107 -5.55 -13.30 4.95
N ASN A 108 -5.23 -12.72 3.79
CA ASN A 108 -4.57 -11.41 3.69
C ASN A 108 -5.45 -10.29 4.28
N GLU A 109 -6.76 -10.34 4.03
CA GLU A 109 -7.70 -9.40 4.62
C GLU A 109 -7.76 -9.56 6.15
N LEU A 110 -7.80 -10.77 6.66
CA LEU A 110 -7.79 -11.06 8.09
C LEU A 110 -6.50 -10.60 8.78
N ILE A 111 -5.33 -10.78 8.15
CA ILE A 111 -4.05 -10.26 8.62
C ILE A 111 -4.10 -8.74 8.73
N SER A 112 -4.59 -8.06 7.71
CA SER A 112 -4.72 -6.60 7.70
C SER A 112 -5.64 -6.09 8.82
N GLN A 113 -6.80 -6.73 9.00
CA GLN A 113 -7.74 -6.41 10.08
C GLN A 113 -7.12 -6.69 11.46
N THR A 114 -6.35 -7.76 11.60
CA THR A 114 -5.65 -8.09 12.84
C THR A 114 -4.58 -7.06 13.17
N LYS A 115 -3.75 -6.65 12.20
CA LYS A 115 -2.78 -5.56 12.37
C LYS A 115 -3.47 -4.27 12.84
N ALA A 116 -4.58 -3.88 12.20
CA ALA A 116 -5.36 -2.70 12.59
C ALA A 116 -5.90 -2.82 14.02
N LYS A 117 -6.39 -4.00 14.43
CA LYS A 117 -6.88 -4.23 15.78
C LYS A 117 -5.78 -4.18 16.84
N ILE A 118 -4.58 -4.66 16.53
CA ILE A 118 -3.41 -4.57 17.42
C ILE A 118 -3.04 -3.10 17.65
N LEU A 119 -3.02 -2.28 16.59
CA LEU A 119 -2.79 -0.84 16.71
C LEU A 119 -3.86 -0.17 17.59
N ASP A 120 -5.12 -0.53 17.41
CA ASP A 120 -6.22 -0.04 18.24
C ASP A 120 -6.05 -0.39 19.72
N LEU A 121 -5.67 -1.64 20.03
CA LEU A 121 -5.38 -2.06 21.41
C LEU A 121 -4.19 -1.29 21.99
N ALA A 122 -3.17 -1.04 21.20
CA ALA A 122 -1.97 -0.31 21.62
C ALA A 122 -2.29 1.14 22.04
N ILE A 123 -3.05 1.86 21.22
CA ILE A 123 -3.40 3.27 21.52
C ILE A 123 -4.37 3.41 22.70
N HIS A 124 -5.10 2.34 23.03
CA HIS A 124 -6.00 2.31 24.19
C HIS A 124 -5.35 1.73 25.47
N GLY A 125 -4.02 1.45 25.44
CA GLY A 125 -3.29 0.88 26.58
C GLY A 125 -3.74 -0.54 26.97
N LYS A 126 -4.23 -1.30 26.01
CA LYS A 126 -4.74 -2.68 26.20
C LYS A 126 -3.82 -3.75 25.64
N LEU A 127 -2.69 -3.36 25.02
CA LEU A 127 -1.78 -4.29 24.36
C LEU A 127 -0.75 -4.89 25.33
N VAL A 128 -0.29 -4.09 26.28
CA VAL A 128 0.69 -4.48 27.30
C VAL A 128 0.18 -4.09 28.69
N PRO A 129 0.61 -4.78 29.76
CA PRO A 129 0.25 -4.36 31.11
C PRO A 129 0.91 -3.02 31.46
N GLN A 130 0.20 -2.18 32.22
CA GLN A 130 0.76 -1.00 32.85
C GLN A 130 1.67 -1.42 34.01
N ASP A 131 2.77 -0.67 34.20
CA ASP A 131 3.68 -0.85 35.32
C ASP A 131 3.57 0.35 36.26
N PRO A 132 3.13 0.16 37.52
CA PRO A 132 2.99 1.28 38.49
C PRO A 132 4.32 1.97 38.84
N THR A 133 5.46 1.34 38.50
CA THR A 133 6.79 1.93 38.75
C THR A 133 7.28 2.85 37.65
N ASP A 134 6.58 2.86 36.48
CA ASP A 134 6.90 3.79 35.41
C ASP A 134 6.65 5.23 35.79
N GLU A 135 7.55 6.16 35.40
CA GLU A 135 7.33 7.59 35.54
C GLU A 135 6.02 8.00 34.83
N PRO A 136 5.04 8.61 35.55
CA PRO A 136 3.79 9.04 34.91
C PRO A 136 4.04 9.96 33.72
N ALA A 137 3.31 9.75 32.63
CA ALA A 137 3.48 10.49 31.38
C ALA A 137 3.34 12.01 31.56
N ILE A 138 2.49 12.46 32.49
CA ILE A 138 2.29 13.86 32.78
C ILE A 138 3.55 14.51 33.42
N GLU A 139 4.26 13.77 34.27
CA GLU A 139 5.50 14.25 34.89
C GLU A 139 6.63 14.33 33.89
N LEU A 140 6.79 13.28 33.09
CA LEU A 140 7.72 13.22 31.96
C LEU A 140 7.49 14.40 30.99
N LEU A 141 6.23 14.63 30.59
CA LEU A 141 5.88 15.68 29.64
C LEU A 141 6.18 17.07 30.19
N LYS A 142 5.78 17.37 31.43
CA LYS A 142 6.07 18.65 32.10
C LYS A 142 7.55 18.91 32.30
N ARG A 143 8.34 17.86 32.58
CA ARG A 143 9.80 17.94 32.71
C ARG A 143 10.49 18.33 31.42
N ILE A 144 10.02 17.76 30.27
CA ILE A 144 10.62 18.01 28.98
C ILE A 144 10.07 19.26 28.28
N ASN A 145 8.76 19.49 28.40
CA ASN A 145 8.09 20.69 27.89
C ASN A 145 7.14 21.27 28.94
N PRO A 146 7.60 22.20 29.78
CA PRO A 146 6.75 22.81 30.83
C PRO A 146 5.51 23.55 30.29
N LYS A 147 5.50 23.91 28.99
CA LYS A 147 4.39 24.58 28.32
C LYS A 147 3.46 23.62 27.57
N ALA A 148 3.68 22.30 27.72
CA ALA A 148 2.84 21.32 27.07
C ALA A 148 1.38 21.43 27.47
N GLU A 149 0.49 21.40 26.51
CA GLU A 149 -0.94 21.36 26.75
C GLU A 149 -1.34 19.95 27.17
N ILE A 150 -1.94 19.83 28.33
CA ILE A 150 -2.51 18.60 28.85
C ILE A 150 -4.02 18.79 28.86
N THR A 151 -4.70 17.93 28.09
CA THR A 151 -6.16 17.93 28.06
C THR A 151 -6.71 16.73 28.81
N SER A 152 -7.83 16.94 29.49
CA SER A 152 -8.45 15.89 30.31
C SER A 152 -9.38 14.98 29.53
N ASP A 153 -9.85 15.40 28.35
CA ASP A 153 -10.82 14.64 27.56
C ASP A 153 -10.87 15.10 26.11
N ASN A 154 -11.03 14.14 25.21
CA ASN A 154 -11.36 14.37 23.80
C ASN A 154 -12.65 13.65 23.38
N GLY A 155 -13.45 13.15 24.32
CA GLY A 155 -14.72 12.45 24.08
C GLY A 155 -14.59 11.04 23.50
N HIS A 156 -13.37 10.57 23.22
CA HIS A 156 -13.13 9.26 22.57
C HIS A 156 -12.65 8.18 23.53
N TYR A 157 -12.06 8.57 24.69
CA TYR A 157 -11.57 7.63 25.68
C TYR A 157 -12.48 7.69 26.92
N GLN A 158 -13.19 6.60 27.20
CA GLN A 158 -14.04 6.49 28.40
C GLN A 158 -13.20 6.56 29.70
N LYS A 159 -11.97 6.05 29.67
CA LYS A 159 -11.00 6.12 30.76
C LYS A 159 -9.61 5.85 30.21
N LEU A 160 -8.66 6.76 30.45
CA LEU A 160 -7.25 6.51 30.16
C LEU A 160 -6.67 5.48 31.13
N PRO A 161 -5.69 4.66 30.70
CA PRO A 161 -4.90 3.84 31.60
C PRO A 161 -4.18 4.69 32.66
N GLU A 162 -3.89 4.07 33.81
CA GLU A 162 -3.11 4.73 34.87
C GLU A 162 -1.72 5.14 34.34
N GLY A 163 -1.25 6.30 34.75
CA GLY A 163 0.04 6.85 34.32
C GLY A 163 0.01 7.53 32.93
N TRP A 164 -1.07 7.43 32.16
CA TRP A 164 -1.21 8.11 30.87
C TRP A 164 -1.76 9.51 30.99
N CYS A 165 -1.48 10.36 29.99
CA CYS A 165 -2.16 11.67 29.84
C CYS A 165 -2.56 11.90 28.39
N MET A 166 -3.46 12.89 28.18
CA MET A 166 -3.77 13.36 26.83
C MET A 166 -3.00 14.64 26.54
N THR A 167 -2.41 14.72 25.36
CA THR A 167 -1.72 15.92 24.89
C THR A 167 -1.88 16.05 23.39
N ASN A 168 -1.38 17.12 22.79
CA ASN A 168 -1.40 17.30 21.34
C ASN A 168 -0.02 17.12 20.71
N ILE A 169 0.02 16.86 19.40
CA ILE A 169 1.28 16.67 18.67
C ILE A 169 2.18 17.90 18.79
N GLY A 170 1.63 19.11 18.78
CA GLY A 170 2.40 20.36 18.91
C GLY A 170 3.11 20.51 20.24
N SER A 171 2.62 19.86 21.31
CA SER A 171 3.30 19.81 22.61
C SER A 171 4.48 18.83 22.63
N LEU A 172 4.48 17.83 21.75
CA LEU A 172 5.48 16.78 21.69
C LEU A 172 6.56 17.07 20.65
N PHE A 173 6.19 17.61 19.51
CA PHE A 173 7.08 17.83 18.38
C PHE A 173 7.03 19.26 17.86
N ASP A 174 8.14 19.73 17.33
CA ASP A 174 8.19 20.93 16.53
C ASP A 174 7.80 20.56 15.09
N ALA A 175 6.50 20.73 14.76
CA ALA A 175 6.01 20.42 13.41
C ALA A 175 6.36 21.56 12.46
N VAL A 176 7.02 21.21 11.33
CA VAL A 176 7.53 22.18 10.33
C VAL A 176 7.20 21.74 8.90
N SER A 177 7.18 22.70 7.99
CA SER A 177 7.17 22.48 6.56
C SER A 177 8.50 22.91 5.95
N ALA A 178 8.84 22.36 4.78
CA ALA A 178 10.05 22.72 4.05
C ALA A 178 10.04 24.17 3.55
N LYS A 179 11.22 24.72 3.32
CA LYS A 179 11.38 25.88 2.44
C LYS A 179 10.98 25.48 1.02
N ARG A 180 10.14 26.28 0.40
CA ARG A 180 9.65 26.02 -0.96
C ARG A 180 10.76 26.01 -1.97
N ILE A 181 10.78 24.96 -2.80
CA ILE A 181 11.67 24.78 -3.95
C ILE A 181 10.82 24.91 -5.22
N LEU A 182 11.19 25.82 -6.11
CA LEU A 182 10.48 26.03 -7.36
C LEU A 182 10.80 24.93 -8.38
N LYS A 183 9.90 24.68 -9.32
CA LYS A 183 10.13 23.69 -10.38
C LYS A 183 11.38 23.97 -11.24
N SER A 184 11.73 25.24 -11.42
CA SER A 184 12.93 25.67 -12.13
C SER A 184 14.25 25.28 -11.43
N GLU A 185 14.18 24.98 -10.13
CA GLU A 185 15.33 24.60 -9.31
C GLU A 185 15.52 23.07 -9.24
N TRP A 186 14.57 22.30 -9.81
CA TRP A 186 14.65 20.86 -9.87
C TRP A 186 15.73 20.40 -10.84
N LYS A 187 16.40 19.29 -10.50
CA LYS A 187 17.52 18.69 -11.24
C LYS A 187 17.25 17.22 -11.49
N ASP A 188 17.97 16.66 -12.46
CA ASP A 188 17.95 15.22 -12.77
C ASP A 188 18.97 14.43 -11.92
N LYS A 189 19.88 15.14 -11.24
CA LYS A 189 20.92 14.57 -10.36
C LYS A 189 21.22 15.53 -9.20
N GLY A 190 21.70 14.96 -8.07
CA GLY A 190 22.06 15.69 -6.86
C GLY A 190 21.44 15.06 -5.62
N VAL A 191 20.99 15.90 -4.68
CA VAL A 191 20.31 15.44 -3.45
C VAL A 191 18.84 15.12 -3.75
N PRO A 192 18.32 13.94 -3.37
CA PRO A 192 16.93 13.54 -3.60
C PRO A 192 15.93 14.55 -3.03
N PHE A 193 14.88 14.83 -3.80
CA PHE A 193 13.82 15.75 -3.42
C PHE A 193 12.47 15.00 -3.36
N TYR A 194 11.99 14.74 -2.14
CA TYR A 194 10.83 13.89 -1.88
C TYR A 194 9.53 14.68 -1.79
N ARG A 195 8.49 14.15 -2.41
CA ARG A 195 7.10 14.59 -2.33
C ARG A 195 6.30 13.60 -1.48
N ALA A 196 5.02 13.81 -1.31
CA ALA A 196 4.14 12.85 -0.62
C ALA A 196 4.24 11.43 -1.20
N ARG A 197 4.38 11.29 -2.53
CA ARG A 197 4.51 9.99 -3.21
C ARG A 197 5.72 9.20 -2.69
N GLU A 198 6.87 9.83 -2.57
CA GLU A 198 8.09 9.18 -2.12
C GLU A 198 8.01 8.79 -0.64
N ILE A 199 7.33 9.58 0.20
CA ILE A 199 7.06 9.22 1.60
C ILE A 199 6.16 7.97 1.69
N VAL A 200 5.13 7.89 0.83
CA VAL A 200 4.28 6.70 0.74
C VAL A 200 5.06 5.46 0.30
N GLN A 201 5.97 5.59 -0.68
CA GLN A 201 6.83 4.50 -1.12
C GLN A 201 7.78 4.04 0.00
N LEU A 202 8.46 4.98 0.69
CA LEU A 202 9.31 4.67 1.83
C LEU A 202 8.57 3.94 2.95
N ASN A 203 7.31 4.32 3.21
CA ASN A 203 6.46 3.65 4.19
C ASN A 203 6.11 2.22 3.79
N LYS A 204 5.66 2.01 2.53
CA LYS A 204 5.11 0.73 2.06
C LYS A 204 6.19 -0.26 1.61
N GLU A 205 7.24 0.24 0.97
CA GLU A 205 8.21 -0.56 0.23
C GLU A 205 9.62 -0.50 0.87
N GLY A 206 9.82 0.43 1.81
CA GLY A 206 11.13 0.65 2.45
C GLY A 206 12.14 1.40 1.58
N PHE A 207 11.81 1.71 0.33
CA PHE A 207 12.62 2.51 -0.59
C PHE A 207 11.72 3.48 -1.38
N ALA A 208 12.33 4.52 -1.98
CA ALA A 208 11.64 5.44 -2.87
C ALA A 208 12.37 5.59 -4.19
N ASN A 209 11.63 5.76 -5.27
CA ASN A 209 12.17 6.13 -6.56
C ASN A 209 12.75 7.56 -6.47
N LYS A 210 13.99 7.72 -6.94
CA LYS A 210 14.68 9.02 -6.93
C LYS A 210 14.52 9.66 -8.31
N ASP A 211 13.38 10.30 -8.54
CA ASP A 211 13.05 10.92 -9.83
C ASP A 211 13.32 12.42 -9.86
N LEU A 212 13.43 13.06 -8.70
CA LEU A 212 13.67 14.50 -8.58
C LEU A 212 14.79 14.76 -7.60
N PHE A 213 15.60 15.77 -7.92
CA PHE A 213 16.76 16.19 -7.14
C PHE A 213 16.81 17.70 -7.03
N ILE A 214 17.61 18.20 -6.09
CA ILE A 214 18.12 19.57 -6.03
C ILE A 214 19.63 19.54 -6.08
N SER A 215 20.28 20.65 -6.47
CA SER A 215 21.74 20.69 -6.49
C SER A 215 22.32 20.61 -5.06
N GLU A 216 23.54 20.12 -4.94
CA GLU A 216 24.23 20.01 -3.64
C GLU A 216 24.49 21.39 -3.02
N GLU A 217 24.79 22.40 -3.85
CA GLU A 217 24.98 23.79 -3.40
C GLU A 217 23.66 24.32 -2.79
N HIS A 218 22.53 24.16 -3.49
CA HIS A 218 21.24 24.60 -2.99
C HIS A 218 20.84 23.84 -1.72
N PHE A 219 21.12 22.53 -1.66
CA PHE A 219 20.89 21.76 -0.44
C PHE A 219 21.72 22.27 0.74
N SER A 220 23.00 22.62 0.52
CA SER A 220 23.88 23.17 1.56
C SER A 220 23.35 24.51 2.09
N GLU A 221 22.94 25.41 1.21
CA GLU A 221 22.33 26.70 1.60
C GLU A 221 21.05 26.51 2.44
N ILE A 222 20.21 25.55 2.05
CA ILE A 222 18.98 25.22 2.79
C ILE A 222 19.33 24.65 4.15
N LYS A 223 20.28 23.70 4.22
CA LYS A 223 20.74 23.07 5.45
C LYS A 223 21.19 24.12 6.47
N ASP A 224 21.99 25.08 6.06
CA ASP A 224 22.56 26.09 6.93
C ASP A 224 21.49 27.11 7.41
N LYS A 225 20.51 27.43 6.57
CA LYS A 225 19.56 28.51 6.84
C LYS A 225 18.21 28.03 7.44
N TYR A 226 17.74 26.86 7.02
CA TYR A 226 16.41 26.37 7.37
C TYR A 226 16.42 24.98 8.06
N GLY A 227 17.56 24.29 8.03
CA GLY A 227 17.68 22.93 8.50
C GLY A 227 17.12 21.88 7.53
N ILE A 228 17.52 20.65 7.74
CA ILE A 228 17.09 19.48 6.98
C ILE A 228 16.50 18.43 7.90
N PRO A 229 15.81 17.38 7.36
CA PRO A 229 15.42 16.22 8.14
C PRO A 229 16.63 15.59 8.85
N ALA A 230 16.46 15.21 10.11
CA ALA A 230 17.50 14.61 10.95
C ALA A 230 17.05 13.23 11.44
N TYR A 231 18.00 12.41 11.88
CA TYR A 231 17.73 11.09 12.44
C TYR A 231 16.62 11.15 13.51
N GLY A 232 15.65 10.25 13.38
CA GLY A 232 14.52 10.18 14.30
C GLY A 232 13.37 11.17 14.02
N ASP A 233 13.53 12.14 13.10
CA ASP A 233 12.42 12.96 12.63
C ASP A 233 11.36 12.10 11.93
N ILE A 234 10.09 12.49 11.99
CA ILE A 234 9.00 11.76 11.34
C ILE A 234 8.47 12.60 10.18
N MET A 235 8.66 12.11 8.96
CA MET A 235 8.09 12.69 7.75
C MET A 235 6.66 12.19 7.57
N ILE A 236 5.74 13.08 7.18
CA ILE A 236 4.32 12.74 7.01
C ILE A 236 3.85 13.23 5.64
N SER A 237 3.24 12.32 4.87
CA SER A 237 2.55 12.70 3.62
C SER A 237 1.29 13.51 3.94
N ALA A 238 1.21 14.74 3.40
CA ALA A 238 0.19 15.71 3.76
C ALA A 238 -0.79 16.05 2.63
N VAL A 239 -0.60 15.53 1.42
CA VAL A 239 -1.46 15.78 0.25
C VAL A 239 -1.72 14.51 -0.53
N GLY A 240 -2.95 14.26 -0.90
CA GLY A 240 -3.40 13.09 -1.64
C GLY A 240 -3.49 11.86 -0.75
N SER A 241 -2.53 10.96 -0.81
CA SER A 241 -2.43 9.84 0.15
C SER A 241 -1.85 10.36 1.46
N ILE A 242 -2.71 10.88 2.34
CA ILE A 242 -2.32 11.53 3.59
C ILE A 242 -2.03 10.54 4.73
N GLY A 243 -1.20 10.97 5.69
CA GLY A 243 -0.98 10.25 6.96
C GLY A 243 0.04 9.10 6.91
N TYR A 244 0.66 8.83 5.76
CA TYR A 244 1.78 7.89 5.70
C TYR A 244 3.03 8.51 6.31
N THR A 245 3.76 7.74 7.11
CA THR A 245 4.92 8.22 7.86
C THR A 245 6.21 7.55 7.43
N TYR A 246 7.31 8.28 7.55
CA TYR A 246 8.67 7.74 7.40
C TYR A 246 9.56 8.30 8.50
N ILE A 247 10.24 7.43 9.24
CA ILE A 247 11.20 7.82 10.27
C ILE A 247 12.57 7.97 9.59
N VAL A 248 13.15 9.16 9.67
CA VAL A 248 14.44 9.47 9.07
C VAL A 248 15.54 8.63 9.71
N LYS A 249 16.31 7.92 8.89
CA LYS A 249 17.42 7.06 9.31
C LYS A 249 18.72 7.85 9.39
N GLU A 250 19.73 7.28 10.05
CA GLU A 250 21.01 7.95 10.31
C GLU A 250 21.76 8.41 9.05
N ASN A 251 21.67 7.61 7.97
CA ASN A 251 22.36 7.90 6.71
C ASN A 251 21.48 8.52 5.63
N ASP A 252 20.27 8.96 5.98
CA ASP A 252 19.38 9.57 5.03
C ASP A 252 19.82 11.00 4.71
N VAL A 253 19.95 11.27 3.42
CA VAL A 253 20.22 12.61 2.88
C VAL A 253 19.17 12.91 1.82
N PHE A 254 18.26 13.81 2.11
CA PHE A 254 17.22 14.27 1.18
C PHE A 254 16.65 15.61 1.63
N TYR A 255 15.95 16.27 0.71
CA TYR A 255 15.07 17.37 1.04
C TYR A 255 13.63 17.02 0.63
N TYR A 256 12.64 17.83 1.01
CA TYR A 256 11.24 17.48 0.79
C TYR A 256 10.41 18.66 0.33
N LYS A 257 9.28 18.38 -0.32
CA LYS A 257 8.41 19.39 -0.91
C LYS A 257 7.50 20.02 0.14
N ASP A 258 7.55 21.35 0.23
CA ASP A 258 6.64 22.17 1.05
C ASP A 258 5.16 21.82 0.81
N ALA A 259 4.35 21.97 1.82
CA ALA A 259 2.91 21.70 1.86
C ALA A 259 2.49 20.26 1.50
N SER A 260 3.30 19.46 0.78
CA SER A 260 2.95 18.07 0.45
C SER A 260 3.54 17.05 1.42
N VAL A 261 4.61 17.44 2.12
CA VAL A 261 5.23 16.66 3.19
C VAL A 261 5.43 17.57 4.38
N LEU A 262 5.06 17.09 5.56
CA LEU A 262 5.30 17.74 6.85
C LEU A 262 6.35 16.95 7.63
N CYS A 263 7.11 17.63 8.48
CA CYS A 263 8.12 17.02 9.32
C CYS A 263 7.82 17.30 10.80
N LEU A 264 7.77 16.25 11.59
CA LEU A 264 7.79 16.33 13.05
C LEU A 264 9.25 16.21 13.51
N LYS A 265 9.84 17.33 13.92
CA LYS A 265 11.20 17.39 14.45
C LYS A 265 11.25 16.72 15.82
N ASN A 266 12.05 15.64 15.93
CA ASN A 266 12.19 14.92 17.19
C ASN A 266 13.33 15.46 18.07
N THR A 267 13.32 16.75 18.31
CA THR A 267 14.34 17.46 19.15
C THR A 267 14.34 17.03 20.61
N ARG A 268 13.26 16.37 21.05
CA ARG A 268 13.08 15.89 22.44
C ARG A 268 13.39 14.41 22.60
N HIS A 269 13.86 13.75 21.55
CA HIS A 269 14.25 12.33 21.53
C HIS A 269 13.16 11.35 21.98
N TRP A 270 11.90 11.62 21.57
CA TRP A 270 10.80 10.69 21.77
C TRP A 270 11.01 9.38 21.01
N ASN A 271 10.30 8.33 21.39
CA ASN A 271 10.27 7.09 20.62
C ASN A 271 9.51 7.28 19.28
N SER A 272 10.22 7.63 18.22
CA SER A 272 9.63 7.89 16.88
C SER A 272 8.81 6.72 16.35
N LYS A 273 9.18 5.46 16.67
CA LYS A 273 8.41 4.27 16.27
C LYS A 273 7.04 4.26 16.93
N PHE A 274 6.95 4.57 18.22
CA PHE A 274 5.67 4.65 18.90
C PHE A 274 4.75 5.69 18.23
N PHE A 275 5.27 6.87 17.92
CA PHE A 275 4.47 7.91 17.28
C PHE A 275 4.12 7.59 15.83
N SER A 276 5.01 6.93 15.07
CA SER A 276 4.69 6.45 13.73
C SER A 276 3.56 5.40 13.73
N ILE A 277 3.60 4.47 14.69
CA ILE A 277 2.54 3.48 14.92
C ILE A 277 1.22 4.18 15.26
N TRP A 278 1.28 5.16 16.16
CA TRP A 278 0.10 5.90 16.56
C TRP A 278 -0.50 6.70 15.39
N LEU A 279 0.33 7.37 14.59
CA LEU A 279 -0.09 8.08 13.37
C LEU A 279 -0.72 7.13 12.33
N ALA A 280 -0.31 5.88 12.29
CA ALA A 280 -0.88 4.84 11.42
C ALA A 280 -2.15 4.19 11.97
N SER A 281 -2.55 4.49 13.22
CA SER A 281 -3.73 3.88 13.84
C SER A 281 -5.02 4.25 13.11
N PRO A 282 -6.01 3.33 13.01
CA PRO A 282 -7.30 3.61 12.38
C PRO A 282 -7.99 4.85 12.97
N PHE A 283 -7.89 5.02 14.27
CA PHE A 283 -8.44 6.16 15.00
C PHE A 283 -7.93 7.51 14.45
N LEU A 284 -6.61 7.66 14.30
CA LEU A 284 -6.06 8.92 13.81
C LEU A 284 -6.20 9.07 12.30
N GLN A 285 -6.05 8.00 11.55
CA GLN A 285 -6.28 8.01 10.12
C GLN A 285 -7.71 8.50 9.79
N GLU A 286 -8.72 8.01 10.50
CA GLU A 286 -10.09 8.48 10.35
C GLU A 286 -10.25 9.98 10.67
N GLN A 287 -9.62 10.46 11.75
CA GLN A 287 -9.60 11.89 12.08
C GLN A 287 -8.91 12.72 11.00
N MET A 288 -7.75 12.27 10.51
CA MET A 288 -7.01 12.94 9.42
C MET A 288 -7.89 13.06 8.18
N TYR A 289 -8.53 11.99 7.73
CA TYR A 289 -9.40 12.00 6.55
C TYR A 289 -10.68 12.83 6.76
N LYS A 290 -11.32 12.74 7.92
CA LYS A 290 -12.49 13.59 8.23
C LYS A 290 -12.14 15.08 8.21
N ASN A 291 -10.97 15.45 8.70
CA ASN A 291 -10.51 16.83 8.78
C ASN A 291 -9.81 17.33 7.51
N SER A 292 -9.46 16.43 6.58
CA SER A 292 -8.70 16.75 5.38
C SER A 292 -9.57 17.19 4.19
N LYS A 293 -10.89 17.02 4.26
CA LYS A 293 -11.82 17.26 3.16
C LYS A 293 -11.64 18.67 2.58
N GLY A 294 -10.80 18.73 1.53
CA GLY A 294 -10.67 19.86 0.62
C GLY A 294 -11.64 19.71 -0.55
N THR A 295 -11.80 20.75 -1.34
CA THR A 295 -12.70 20.75 -2.51
C THR A 295 -12.20 19.85 -3.65
N THR A 296 -10.90 19.48 -3.67
CA THR A 296 -10.31 18.75 -4.80
C THR A 296 -9.34 17.63 -4.38
N VAL A 297 -8.55 17.84 -3.33
CA VAL A 297 -7.54 16.86 -2.84
C VAL A 297 -7.47 16.92 -1.32
N ASP A 298 -7.42 15.76 -0.67
CA ASP A 298 -7.23 15.67 0.78
C ASP A 298 -5.89 16.30 1.20
N THR A 299 -5.93 17.15 2.23
CA THR A 299 -4.75 17.90 2.70
C THR A 299 -4.74 18.04 4.22
N ILE A 300 -3.59 17.74 4.83
CA ILE A 300 -3.30 18.01 6.24
C ILE A 300 -2.47 19.31 6.32
N THR A 301 -2.96 20.31 7.08
CA THR A 301 -2.19 21.52 7.37
C THR A 301 -1.34 21.35 8.64
N LEU A 302 -0.30 22.19 8.79
CA LEU A 302 0.53 22.20 10.02
C LEU A 302 -0.30 22.45 11.28
N GLU A 303 -1.29 23.33 11.21
CA GLU A 303 -2.15 23.64 12.36
C GLU A 303 -3.00 22.44 12.76
N LYS A 304 -3.62 21.76 11.77
CA LYS A 304 -4.37 20.54 12.03
C LYS A 304 -3.48 19.46 12.62
N LEU A 305 -2.29 19.24 12.04
CA LEU A 305 -1.33 18.25 12.54
C LEU A 305 -0.95 18.52 13.99
N LYS A 306 -0.60 19.76 14.34
CA LYS A 306 -0.27 20.15 15.72
C LYS A 306 -1.42 19.94 16.70
N GLY A 307 -2.65 20.14 16.25
CA GLY A 307 -3.85 20.05 17.06
C GLY A 307 -4.37 18.64 17.33
N TYR A 308 -3.87 17.61 16.63
CA TYR A 308 -4.32 16.24 16.90
C TYR A 308 -3.95 15.82 18.32
N VAL A 309 -4.97 15.44 19.08
CA VAL A 309 -4.85 15.02 20.48
C VAL A 309 -4.55 13.54 20.55
N ILE A 310 -3.57 13.17 21.35
CA ILE A 310 -3.07 11.80 21.47
C ILE A 310 -3.03 11.35 22.93
N PRO A 311 -3.31 10.06 23.20
CA PRO A 311 -2.96 9.43 24.45
C PRO A 311 -1.45 9.24 24.51
N PHE A 312 -0.85 9.69 25.57
CA PHE A 312 0.59 9.67 25.78
C PHE A 312 0.93 8.81 26.99
N PRO A 313 1.52 7.61 26.78
CA PRO A 313 1.90 6.69 27.85
C PRO A 313 3.26 7.04 28.48
N PRO A 314 3.59 6.48 29.65
CA PRO A 314 4.95 6.44 30.18
C PRO A 314 5.97 5.96 29.16
N LEU A 315 7.21 6.50 29.20
CA LEU A 315 8.24 6.20 28.19
C LEU A 315 8.58 4.71 28.10
N ASN A 316 8.71 4.03 29.26
CA ASN A 316 8.99 2.59 29.26
C ASN A 316 7.83 1.78 28.67
N GLU A 317 6.59 2.22 28.88
CA GLU A 317 5.43 1.59 28.27
C GLU A 317 5.39 1.80 26.74
N GLN A 318 5.81 2.99 26.23
CA GLN A 318 5.99 3.19 24.79
C GLN A 318 6.94 2.14 24.19
N HIS A 319 8.06 1.86 24.87
CA HIS A 319 9.01 0.83 24.42
C HIS A 319 8.40 -0.57 24.44
N ARG A 320 7.66 -0.94 25.52
CA ARG A 320 6.97 -2.24 25.60
C ARG A 320 5.91 -2.40 24.51
N ILE A 321 5.14 -1.35 24.23
CA ILE A 321 4.14 -1.33 23.17
C ILE A 321 4.80 -1.56 21.79
N VAL A 322 5.87 -0.81 21.48
CA VAL A 322 6.58 -0.96 20.19
C VAL A 322 7.14 -2.36 20.05
N ALA A 323 7.85 -2.89 21.05
CA ALA A 323 8.42 -4.23 21.03
C ALA A 323 7.34 -5.30 20.81
N LYS A 324 6.17 -5.16 21.47
CA LYS A 324 5.07 -6.13 21.32
C LYS A 324 4.42 -6.08 19.94
N ILE A 325 4.28 -4.89 19.36
CA ILE A 325 3.76 -4.73 18.00
C ILE A 325 4.74 -5.34 16.99
N GLU A 326 6.04 -5.05 17.10
CA GLU A 326 7.07 -5.60 16.22
C GLU A 326 7.10 -7.14 16.27
N GLU A 327 7.01 -7.72 17.46
CA GLU A 327 6.92 -9.17 17.66
C GLU A 327 5.71 -9.79 16.92
N ILE A 328 4.52 -9.21 17.12
CA ILE A 328 3.28 -9.75 16.54
C ILE A 328 3.26 -9.52 15.03
N PHE A 329 3.68 -8.34 14.54
CA PHE A 329 3.71 -8.03 13.12
C PHE A 329 4.68 -8.94 12.38
N ALA A 330 5.86 -9.21 12.94
CA ALA A 330 6.81 -10.15 12.34
C ALA A 330 6.21 -11.58 12.17
N GLN A 331 5.39 -12.04 13.12
CA GLN A 331 4.68 -13.31 13.00
C GLN A 331 3.61 -13.27 11.91
N LEU A 332 2.84 -12.19 11.83
CA LEU A 332 1.81 -12.01 10.79
C LEU A 332 2.42 -11.88 9.39
N ASP A 333 3.54 -11.16 9.27
CA ASP A 333 4.28 -11.01 8.01
C ASP A 333 4.87 -12.36 7.54
N ALA A 334 5.35 -13.20 8.47
CA ALA A 334 5.82 -14.54 8.16
C ALA A 334 4.68 -15.44 7.64
N ILE A 335 3.48 -15.33 8.22
CA ILE A 335 2.29 -16.03 7.72
C ILE A 335 1.94 -15.53 6.30
N GLU A 336 1.89 -14.21 6.09
CA GLU A 336 1.60 -13.59 4.80
C GLU A 336 2.59 -14.03 3.71
N ALA A 337 3.88 -14.10 4.04
CA ALA A 337 4.93 -14.54 3.12
C ALA A 337 4.87 -16.05 2.79
N SER A 338 4.19 -16.85 3.61
CA SER A 338 4.01 -18.30 3.39
C SER A 338 2.80 -18.66 2.53
N LEU A 339 1.93 -17.70 2.23
CA LEU A 339 0.74 -17.84 1.39
C LEU A 339 1.05 -17.63 -0.09
#